data_6a6d4f9bb72a732bfa9cd71cb172350d
#
_entry.id   6a6d4f9bb72a732bfa9cd71cb172350d
#
_cell.length_a   1.000
_cell.length_b   1.000
_cell.length_c   1.000
_cell.angle_alpha   90.00
_cell.angle_beta   90.00
_cell.angle_gamma   90.00
#
_symmetry.space_group_name_H-M   'P 1'
#
loop_
_entity.id
_entity.type
_entity.pdbx_description
1 polymer ?
#
loop_
_entity_poly.entity_id
_entity_poly.type
_entity_poly.pdbx_seq_one_letter_code
_entity_poly.pdbx_strand_id
1 'polypeptide(L)'
;MKKRVLAVLLCVTMTAAMLAGCGSGSSSEEETTQESTEETTEESTEDVEVEPVETRTVYVTPQWVNSALNGEQEGYEDILIAEVGYGDVADCVSYNEGHVPGAIYVDNCEVEDATGSEEGAYNLLAADEVVSNMLNHGITKDTKVVLYGADVSGTARQAFAYLWAGVEDVKIINGGIDAWTEAGYDTETDVNEGEAADDFGVEAPAHPEYRLDIQDAKEKLESDDNFRLVSIRSEEEWLGESSGYNYMDKAGEPEGAVWGKGSETSSDVNGFLNDDGTVKDLAGFEEVWADCDFTLDNELSFYCGTGWRACVPFLVLYENGYDNISVYDGGWYEWLMHDDYPVQVGDPASEDCVHTTVGELPTGKAAE
;
A
#
# COMPACT_ATOMS: atom_id res chain seq x y z
N MET A 1 36.32 -14.93 -31.58
CA MET A 1 37.27 -15.76 -30.80
C MET A 1 36.54 -16.25 -29.55
N LYS A 2 36.30 -17.54 -29.49
CA LYS A 2 35.59 -18.25 -28.42
C LYS A 2 36.52 -18.45 -27.22
N LYS A 3 36.11 -18.12 -26.01
CA LYS A 3 36.71 -18.66 -24.79
C LYS A 3 35.62 -19.32 -23.95
N ARG A 4 35.71 -20.65 -23.90
CA ARG A 4 34.98 -21.52 -22.96
C ARG A 4 35.70 -21.48 -21.63
N VAL A 5 34.96 -21.36 -20.53
CA VAL A 5 35.47 -21.64 -19.20
C VAL A 5 34.69 -22.81 -18.62
N LEU A 6 35.44 -23.74 -18.10
CA LEU A 6 35.09 -25.09 -17.69
C LEU A 6 34.64 -25.06 -16.23
N ALA A 7 33.48 -25.64 -15.93
CA ALA A 7 33.02 -25.84 -14.56
C ALA A 7 33.64 -27.13 -13.99
N VAL A 8 34.21 -27.03 -12.79
CA VAL A 8 34.77 -28.15 -12.01
C VAL A 8 33.74 -28.56 -10.96
N LEU A 9 33.24 -29.78 -11.12
CA LEU A 9 32.35 -30.45 -10.15
C LEU A 9 33.25 -31.08 -9.06
N LEU A 10 32.99 -30.76 -7.79
CA LEU A 10 33.67 -31.40 -6.65
C LEU A 10 32.67 -32.31 -5.93
N CYS A 11 32.78 -33.63 -6.13
CA CYS A 11 32.05 -34.64 -5.37
C CYS A 11 32.80 -34.92 -4.07
N VAL A 12 32.13 -34.79 -2.94
CA VAL A 12 32.60 -35.29 -1.63
C VAL A 12 31.80 -36.51 -1.25
N THR A 13 32.47 -37.67 -1.25
CA THR A 13 31.92 -38.94 -0.75
C THR A 13 32.24 -39.09 0.74
N MET A 14 31.23 -39.25 1.59
CA MET A 14 31.41 -39.68 2.98
C MET A 14 31.28 -41.20 3.10
N THR A 15 32.33 -41.81 3.56
CA THR A 15 32.45 -43.23 3.91
C THR A 15 31.94 -43.50 5.34
N ALA A 16 31.02 -44.45 5.49
CA ALA A 16 30.62 -44.97 6.78
C ALA A 16 31.56 -46.08 7.25
N ALA A 17 32.02 -46.00 8.49
CA ALA A 17 32.81 -47.02 9.16
C ALA A 17 31.91 -47.83 10.12
N MET A 18 31.76 -49.14 9.85
CA MET A 18 31.22 -50.12 10.79
C MET A 18 32.33 -50.57 11.75
N LEU A 19 32.00 -50.67 13.04
CA LEU A 19 32.76 -51.43 14.00
C LEU A 19 31.87 -52.56 14.57
N ALA A 20 32.27 -53.78 14.27
CA ALA A 20 31.73 -54.99 14.85
C ALA A 20 32.47 -55.34 16.15
N GLY A 21 31.75 -55.73 17.19
CA GLY A 21 32.31 -56.28 18.40
C GLY A 21 31.53 -57.56 18.79
N CYS A 22 32.18 -58.69 18.66
CA CYS A 22 31.71 -60.02 19.13
C CYS A 22 31.87 -60.16 20.63
N GLY A 23 30.89 -60.86 21.28
CA GLY A 23 31.03 -61.42 22.62
C GLY A 23 29.96 -62.49 22.83
N SER A 24 30.41 -63.76 22.88
CA SER A 24 29.64 -64.96 23.04
C SER A 24 29.28 -65.27 24.49
N GLY A 25 28.11 -65.99 24.75
CA GLY A 25 27.74 -66.60 26.03
C GLY A 25 26.34 -67.17 26.07
N SER A 26 26.25 -68.41 25.87
CA SER A 26 25.40 -69.59 26.09
C SER A 26 24.18 -69.52 27.07
N SER A 27 23.06 -70.09 26.52
CA SER A 27 22.06 -71.05 27.14
C SER A 27 21.08 -70.54 28.20
N SER A 28 19.80 -70.64 27.96
CA SER A 28 18.84 -71.73 28.30
C SER A 28 17.38 -71.24 28.08
N GLU A 29 16.57 -72.19 27.62
CA GLU A 29 15.14 -72.12 27.35
C GLU A 29 14.32 -71.82 28.61
N GLU A 30 13.28 -71.00 28.47
CA GLU A 30 11.98 -71.21 29.13
C GLU A 30 10.90 -70.47 28.39
N GLU A 31 9.90 -71.18 27.87
CA GLU A 31 8.66 -70.67 27.31
C GLU A 31 7.86 -69.96 28.38
N THR A 32 7.44 -68.75 28.12
CA THR A 32 6.29 -68.15 28.80
C THR A 32 5.52 -67.25 27.82
N THR A 33 4.32 -67.71 27.52
CA THR A 33 3.26 -67.03 26.80
C THR A 33 2.95 -65.69 27.51
N GLN A 34 3.09 -64.57 26.83
CA GLN A 34 2.49 -63.32 27.29
C GLN A 34 1.69 -62.72 26.18
N GLU A 35 0.43 -62.44 26.54
CA GLU A 35 -0.59 -61.70 25.82
C GLU A 35 -0.05 -60.31 25.35
N SER A 36 -0.22 -60.03 24.06
CA SER A 36 0.06 -58.67 23.52
C SER A 36 -1.09 -57.74 23.88
N THR A 37 -0.88 -56.88 24.84
CA THR A 37 -1.70 -55.70 25.05
C THR A 37 -1.23 -54.66 24.06
N GLU A 38 -2.04 -54.32 23.06
CA GLU A 38 -1.86 -53.14 22.22
C GLU A 38 -2.04 -51.89 23.10
N GLU A 39 -0.96 -51.27 23.44
CA GLU A 39 -0.95 -49.89 23.97
C GLU A 39 -1.18 -48.96 22.81
N THR A 40 -2.40 -48.47 22.68
CA THR A 40 -2.73 -47.31 21.80
C THR A 40 -2.07 -46.11 22.43
N THR A 41 -0.97 -45.67 21.84
CA THR A 41 -0.37 -44.36 22.15
C THR A 41 -1.32 -43.33 21.55
N GLU A 42 -2.15 -42.70 22.36
CA GLU A 42 -2.79 -41.44 22.02
C GLU A 42 -1.67 -40.40 21.91
N GLU A 43 -1.36 -40.03 20.70
CA GLU A 43 -0.55 -38.86 20.38
C GLU A 43 -1.36 -37.64 20.84
N SER A 44 -1.03 -37.11 22.02
CA SER A 44 -1.56 -35.82 22.45
C SER A 44 -0.95 -34.79 21.52
N THR A 45 -1.74 -34.26 20.57
CA THR A 45 -1.45 -32.97 19.93
C THR A 45 -1.50 -31.95 21.06
N GLU A 46 -0.32 -31.57 21.58
CA GLU A 46 -0.20 -30.33 22.33
C GLU A 46 -0.59 -29.21 21.34
N ASP A 47 -1.69 -28.55 21.62
CA ASP A 47 -1.99 -27.27 20.96
C ASP A 47 -0.82 -26.33 21.25
N VAL A 48 0.06 -26.16 20.29
CA VAL A 48 1.13 -25.17 20.36
C VAL A 48 0.41 -23.84 20.27
N GLU A 49 0.31 -23.12 21.37
CA GLU A 49 -0.22 -21.77 21.42
C GLU A 49 0.75 -20.90 20.61
N VAL A 50 0.34 -20.52 19.38
CA VAL A 50 1.15 -19.66 18.50
C VAL A 50 1.09 -18.25 19.06
N GLU A 51 2.24 -17.70 19.42
CA GLU A 51 2.31 -16.31 19.88
C GLU A 51 1.86 -15.37 18.75
N PRO A 52 1.01 -14.36 19.04
CA PRO A 52 0.56 -13.43 18.04
C PRO A 52 1.73 -12.67 17.41
N VAL A 53 1.76 -12.55 16.09
CA VAL A 53 2.72 -11.69 15.39
C VAL A 53 2.23 -10.25 15.51
N GLU A 54 2.97 -9.42 16.23
CA GLU A 54 2.65 -7.99 16.36
C GLU A 54 2.76 -7.30 15.01
N THR A 55 1.77 -6.47 14.68
CA THR A 55 1.73 -5.69 13.45
C THR A 55 0.88 -4.43 13.62
N ARG A 56 0.99 -3.50 12.67
CA ARG A 56 0.07 -2.36 12.50
C ARG A 56 -1.26 -2.87 11.91
N THR A 57 -2.29 -2.04 11.89
CA THR A 57 -3.62 -2.45 11.43
C THR A 57 -3.83 -2.33 9.93
N VAL A 58 -3.17 -1.36 9.26
CA VAL A 58 -3.18 -1.20 7.81
C VAL A 58 -1.86 -1.65 7.21
N TYR A 59 -0.74 -1.07 7.63
CA TYR A 59 0.60 -1.43 7.14
C TYR A 59 1.14 -2.64 7.91
N VAL A 60 0.82 -3.85 7.45
CA VAL A 60 1.19 -5.11 8.10
C VAL A 60 2.58 -5.59 7.68
N THR A 61 3.23 -6.39 8.54
CA THR A 61 4.52 -7.00 8.22
C THR A 61 4.36 -8.22 7.31
N PRO A 62 5.38 -8.57 6.49
CA PRO A 62 5.38 -9.82 5.74
C PRO A 62 5.21 -11.05 6.63
N GLN A 63 5.75 -11.03 7.86
CA GLN A 63 5.62 -12.10 8.84
C GLN A 63 4.16 -12.33 9.23
N TRP A 64 3.41 -11.24 9.44
CA TRP A 64 1.99 -11.32 9.76
C TRP A 64 1.20 -11.93 8.60
N VAL A 65 1.45 -11.47 7.36
CA VAL A 65 0.77 -12.02 6.16
C VAL A 65 1.08 -13.49 5.98
N ASN A 66 2.36 -13.90 6.13
CA ASN A 66 2.74 -15.30 6.04
C ASN A 66 2.06 -16.16 7.12
N SER A 67 1.93 -15.66 8.35
CA SER A 67 1.20 -16.37 9.41
C SER A 67 -0.29 -16.47 9.12
N ALA A 68 -0.91 -15.44 8.51
CA ALA A 68 -2.30 -15.50 8.07
C ALA A 68 -2.51 -16.55 6.96
N LEU A 69 -1.62 -16.59 5.97
CA LEU A 69 -1.64 -17.60 4.90
C LEU A 69 -1.49 -19.05 5.45
N ASN A 70 -0.81 -19.22 6.57
CA ASN A 70 -0.68 -20.49 7.25
C ASN A 70 -1.85 -20.82 8.19
N GLY A 71 -2.88 -19.93 8.28
CA GLY A 71 -4.03 -20.10 9.16
C GLY A 71 -3.73 -19.87 10.65
N GLU A 72 -2.67 -19.13 10.96
CA GLU A 72 -2.20 -18.85 12.32
C GLU A 72 -2.79 -17.54 12.89
N GLN A 73 -3.52 -16.78 12.07
CA GLN A 73 -4.19 -15.55 12.47
C GLN A 73 -5.70 -15.77 12.53
N GLU A 74 -6.27 -15.76 13.74
CA GLU A 74 -7.71 -15.98 13.93
C GLU A 74 -8.54 -14.94 13.16
N GLY A 75 -9.47 -15.44 12.36
CA GLY A 75 -10.34 -14.61 11.53
C GLY A 75 -9.72 -14.13 10.23
N TYR A 76 -8.51 -14.57 9.85
CA TYR A 76 -7.83 -14.26 8.61
C TYR A 76 -7.50 -15.50 7.78
N GLU A 77 -8.31 -16.55 7.94
CA GLU A 77 -8.14 -17.82 7.23
C GLU A 77 -8.41 -17.72 5.72
N ASP A 78 -9.25 -16.74 5.32
CA ASP A 78 -9.69 -16.52 3.94
C ASP A 78 -9.32 -15.08 3.49
N ILE A 79 -8.03 -14.72 3.56
CA ILE A 79 -7.57 -13.41 3.04
C ILE A 79 -7.45 -13.45 1.52
N LEU A 80 -7.81 -12.33 0.88
CA LEU A 80 -7.52 -12.08 -0.52
C LEU A 80 -6.25 -11.22 -0.62
N ILE A 81 -5.21 -11.73 -1.28
CA ILE A 81 -3.99 -10.97 -1.53
C ILE A 81 -4.01 -10.47 -2.96
N ALA A 82 -3.65 -9.21 -3.18
CA ALA A 82 -3.56 -8.64 -4.53
C ALA A 82 -2.29 -7.79 -4.70
N GLU A 83 -1.59 -8.01 -5.82
CA GLU A 83 -0.56 -7.09 -6.29
C GLU A 83 -1.23 -5.97 -7.09
N VAL A 84 -0.94 -4.74 -6.68
CA VAL A 84 -1.42 -3.53 -7.33
C VAL A 84 -0.40 -3.09 -8.38
N GLY A 85 -0.85 -2.92 -9.61
CA GLY A 85 -0.03 -2.39 -10.67
C GLY A 85 -0.78 -1.36 -11.51
N TYR A 86 -0.24 -1.04 -12.68
CA TYR A 86 -0.83 -0.10 -13.62
C TYR A 86 -0.84 -0.71 -15.02
N GLY A 87 -2.04 -0.87 -15.59
CA GLY A 87 -2.24 -1.47 -16.91
C GLY A 87 -2.39 -2.99 -16.90
N ASP A 88 -2.16 -3.62 -18.05
CA ASP A 88 -2.39 -5.08 -18.23
C ASP A 88 -1.43 -5.92 -17.39
N VAL A 89 -1.95 -6.98 -16.76
CA VAL A 89 -1.14 -7.95 -15.97
C VAL A 89 0.04 -8.52 -16.76
N ALA A 90 -0.11 -8.69 -18.08
CA ALA A 90 0.98 -9.20 -18.93
C ALA A 90 2.17 -8.24 -19.02
N ASP A 91 1.97 -6.95 -18.76
CA ASP A 91 3.00 -5.91 -18.77
C ASP A 91 3.56 -5.63 -17.35
N CYS A 92 2.95 -6.17 -16.30
CA CYS A 92 3.43 -6.01 -14.92
C CYS A 92 4.64 -6.93 -14.66
N VAL A 93 5.83 -6.34 -14.67
CA VAL A 93 7.10 -7.09 -14.52
C VAL A 93 7.19 -7.74 -13.15
N SER A 94 6.87 -7.02 -12.06
CA SER A 94 6.95 -7.54 -10.69
C SER A 94 6.07 -8.76 -10.49
N TYR A 95 4.80 -8.69 -10.89
CA TYR A 95 3.87 -9.82 -10.78
C TYR A 95 4.35 -11.05 -11.57
N ASN A 96 4.82 -10.85 -12.80
CA ASN A 96 5.25 -11.95 -13.69
C ASN A 96 6.61 -12.54 -13.33
N GLU A 97 7.51 -11.79 -12.66
CA GLU A 97 8.81 -12.31 -12.20
C GLU A 97 8.69 -13.05 -10.86
N GLY A 98 7.69 -12.72 -10.04
CA GLY A 98 7.41 -13.43 -8.79
C GLY A 98 6.58 -12.62 -7.81
N HIS A 99 5.39 -13.10 -7.50
CA HIS A 99 4.43 -12.47 -6.59
C HIS A 99 4.19 -13.34 -5.35
N VAL A 100 3.53 -12.76 -4.34
CA VAL A 100 3.13 -13.48 -3.11
C VAL A 100 2.21 -14.64 -3.48
N PRO A 101 2.43 -15.87 -2.97
CA PRO A 101 1.62 -17.03 -3.32
C PRO A 101 0.12 -16.79 -3.13
N GLY A 102 -0.68 -17.07 -4.16
CA GLY A 102 -2.13 -16.86 -4.20
C GLY A 102 -2.55 -15.43 -4.52
N ALA A 103 -1.62 -14.48 -4.68
CA ALA A 103 -1.98 -13.12 -5.02
C ALA A 103 -2.58 -13.02 -6.42
N ILE A 104 -3.71 -12.32 -6.54
CA ILE A 104 -4.26 -11.86 -7.83
C ILE A 104 -3.59 -10.54 -8.24
N TYR A 105 -3.81 -10.13 -9.48
CA TYR A 105 -3.41 -8.79 -9.95
C TYR A 105 -4.62 -7.87 -9.99
N VAL A 106 -4.43 -6.59 -9.58
CA VAL A 106 -5.42 -5.52 -9.72
C VAL A 106 -4.78 -4.28 -10.32
N ASP A 107 -5.50 -3.60 -11.21
CA ASP A 107 -5.03 -2.41 -11.92
C ASP A 107 -5.54 -1.13 -11.24
N ASN A 108 -4.68 -0.14 -11.00
CA ASN A 108 -5.11 1.17 -10.50
C ASN A 108 -6.13 1.86 -11.42
N CYS A 109 -6.13 1.57 -12.73
CA CYS A 109 -7.14 2.06 -13.66
C CYS A 109 -8.56 1.57 -13.35
N GLU A 110 -8.72 0.57 -12.49
CA GLU A 110 -10.03 0.06 -12.06
C GLU A 110 -10.68 0.93 -10.97
N VAL A 111 -9.93 1.84 -10.36
CA VAL A 111 -10.44 2.72 -9.30
C VAL A 111 -10.42 4.20 -9.65
N GLU A 112 -9.71 4.61 -10.72
CA GLU A 112 -9.58 6.03 -11.10
C GLU A 112 -9.70 6.28 -12.60
N ASP A 113 -9.98 7.54 -13.00
CA ASP A 113 -9.86 7.98 -14.40
C ASP A 113 -8.41 8.09 -14.83
N ALA A 114 -7.86 7.00 -15.32
CA ALA A 114 -6.47 6.91 -15.79
C ALA A 114 -6.17 7.75 -17.05
N THR A 115 -7.19 8.37 -17.66
CA THR A 115 -7.02 9.16 -18.89
C THR A 115 -6.67 10.62 -18.61
N GLY A 116 -6.89 11.11 -17.37
CA GLY A 116 -6.73 12.51 -17.02
C GLY A 116 -7.62 13.41 -17.85
N SER A 117 -8.82 12.95 -18.20
CA SER A 117 -9.80 13.72 -18.93
C SER A 117 -10.19 15.01 -18.19
N GLU A 118 -10.68 16.04 -18.91
CA GLU A 118 -11.21 17.26 -18.26
C GLU A 118 -12.40 16.96 -17.35
N GLU A 119 -13.11 15.84 -17.55
CA GLU A 119 -14.26 15.42 -16.76
C GLU A 119 -13.84 14.59 -15.54
N GLY A 120 -12.86 13.70 -15.70
CA GLY A 120 -12.41 12.76 -14.66
C GLY A 120 -11.24 13.27 -13.82
N ALA A 121 -10.32 14.03 -14.39
CA ALA A 121 -9.20 14.69 -13.72
C ALA A 121 -8.28 13.76 -12.88
N TYR A 122 -8.16 12.49 -13.25
CA TYR A 122 -7.50 11.45 -12.45
C TYR A 122 -8.19 11.16 -11.10
N ASN A 123 -9.40 11.67 -10.89
CA ASN A 123 -10.20 11.37 -9.70
C ASN A 123 -10.62 9.90 -9.67
N LEU A 124 -11.07 9.44 -8.50
CA LEU A 124 -11.72 8.13 -8.39
C LEU A 124 -12.91 8.05 -9.35
N LEU A 125 -13.09 6.89 -9.95
CA LEU A 125 -14.29 6.55 -10.72
C LEU A 125 -15.55 6.69 -9.85
N ALA A 126 -16.71 6.68 -10.49
CA ALA A 126 -17.96 6.62 -9.76
C ALA A 126 -18.00 5.36 -8.86
N ALA A 127 -18.60 5.48 -7.68
CA ALA A 127 -18.55 4.42 -6.68
C ALA A 127 -19.12 3.08 -7.17
N ASP A 128 -20.15 3.12 -8.02
CA ASP A 128 -20.74 1.93 -8.64
C ASP A 128 -19.77 1.27 -9.65
N GLU A 129 -18.93 2.04 -10.32
CA GLU A 129 -17.89 1.55 -11.22
C GLU A 129 -16.76 0.88 -10.44
N VAL A 130 -16.25 1.55 -9.38
CA VAL A 130 -15.24 0.98 -8.47
C VAL A 130 -15.74 -0.34 -7.87
N VAL A 131 -16.99 -0.37 -7.37
CA VAL A 131 -17.62 -1.58 -6.82
C VAL A 131 -17.72 -2.68 -7.88
N SER A 132 -18.14 -2.34 -9.10
CA SER A 132 -18.23 -3.33 -10.18
C SER A 132 -16.89 -3.99 -10.48
N ASN A 133 -15.81 -3.21 -10.47
CA ASN A 133 -14.46 -3.73 -10.69
C ASN A 133 -14.00 -4.60 -9.51
N MET A 134 -14.24 -4.17 -8.27
CA MET A 134 -13.95 -5.00 -7.08
C MET A 134 -14.69 -6.34 -7.10
N LEU A 135 -15.96 -6.36 -7.49
CA LEU A 135 -16.76 -7.58 -7.58
C LEU A 135 -16.22 -8.56 -8.62
N ASN A 136 -15.62 -8.09 -9.71
CA ASN A 136 -14.96 -8.96 -10.69
C ASN A 136 -13.80 -9.78 -10.07
N HIS A 137 -13.18 -9.24 -9.02
CA HIS A 137 -12.10 -9.89 -8.26
C HIS A 137 -12.60 -10.63 -7.01
N GLY A 138 -13.92 -10.65 -6.76
CA GLY A 138 -14.50 -11.25 -5.55
C GLY A 138 -14.38 -10.39 -4.30
N ILE A 139 -14.05 -9.11 -4.45
CA ILE A 139 -13.89 -8.19 -3.32
C ILE A 139 -15.25 -7.59 -2.97
N THR A 140 -15.69 -7.85 -1.73
CA THR A 140 -16.92 -7.34 -1.11
C THR A 140 -16.57 -6.51 0.13
N LYS A 141 -17.56 -5.90 0.77
CA LYS A 141 -17.33 -5.16 2.01
C LYS A 141 -16.72 -6.00 3.14
N ASP A 142 -17.01 -7.30 3.16
CA ASP A 142 -16.55 -8.23 4.20
C ASP A 142 -15.24 -8.97 3.83
N THR A 143 -14.72 -8.77 2.62
CA THR A 143 -13.47 -9.37 2.18
C THR A 143 -12.30 -8.75 2.91
N LYS A 144 -11.44 -9.58 3.49
CA LYS A 144 -10.18 -9.13 4.10
C LYS A 144 -9.11 -9.07 3.03
N VAL A 145 -8.78 -7.84 2.62
CA VAL A 145 -7.88 -7.59 1.49
C VAL A 145 -6.49 -7.22 2.00
N VAL A 146 -5.47 -7.86 1.44
CA VAL A 146 -4.06 -7.51 1.65
C VAL A 146 -3.48 -7.09 0.32
N LEU A 147 -3.13 -5.81 0.19
CA LEU A 147 -2.55 -5.23 -1.01
C LEU A 147 -1.03 -5.12 -0.88
N TYR A 148 -0.34 -5.13 -1.99
CA TYR A 148 1.04 -4.69 -2.12
C TYR A 148 1.31 -4.32 -3.59
N GLY A 149 2.39 -3.60 -3.85
CA GLY A 149 2.78 -3.22 -5.20
C GLY A 149 4.16 -2.59 -5.21
N ALA A 150 4.73 -2.41 -6.39
CA ALA A 150 6.03 -1.76 -6.56
C ALA A 150 5.97 -0.25 -6.28
N ASP A 151 4.80 0.37 -6.48
CA ASP A 151 4.55 1.79 -6.19
C ASP A 151 3.76 1.92 -4.87
N VAL A 152 4.41 2.51 -3.86
CA VAL A 152 3.79 2.74 -2.54
C VAL A 152 2.55 3.64 -2.67
N SER A 153 2.62 4.67 -3.53
CA SER A 153 1.52 5.62 -3.73
C SER A 153 0.35 4.98 -4.46
N GLY A 154 0.62 4.18 -5.50
CA GLY A 154 -0.41 3.44 -6.24
C GLY A 154 -1.09 2.39 -5.35
N THR A 155 -0.32 1.67 -4.53
CA THR A 155 -0.87 0.73 -3.56
C THR A 155 -1.75 1.43 -2.51
N ALA A 156 -1.31 2.59 -2.01
CA ALA A 156 -2.09 3.40 -1.07
C ALA A 156 -3.37 3.96 -1.73
N ARG A 157 -3.31 4.34 -3.01
CA ARG A 157 -4.47 4.78 -3.79
C ARG A 157 -5.54 3.69 -3.90
N GLN A 158 -5.12 2.46 -4.20
CA GLN A 158 -6.01 1.31 -4.27
C GLN A 158 -6.67 1.02 -2.92
N ALA A 159 -5.88 1.00 -1.84
CA ALA A 159 -6.37 0.80 -0.48
C ALA A 159 -7.39 1.88 -0.07
N PHE A 160 -7.07 3.14 -0.35
CA PHE A 160 -7.97 4.27 -0.10
C PHE A 160 -9.31 4.11 -0.82
N ALA A 161 -9.28 3.77 -2.11
CA ALA A 161 -10.49 3.57 -2.90
C ALA A 161 -11.37 2.44 -2.34
N TYR A 162 -10.76 1.35 -1.88
CA TYR A 162 -11.48 0.23 -1.27
C TYR A 162 -12.12 0.61 0.07
N LEU A 163 -11.39 1.31 0.94
CA LEU A 163 -11.93 1.84 2.19
C LEU A 163 -13.06 2.85 1.93
N TRP A 164 -12.88 3.77 1.00
CA TRP A 164 -13.91 4.74 0.62
C TRP A 164 -15.19 4.07 0.11
N ALA A 165 -15.05 3.03 -0.72
CA ALA A 165 -16.19 2.27 -1.22
C ALA A 165 -16.91 1.51 -0.10
N GLY A 166 -16.20 1.04 0.94
CA GLY A 166 -16.78 0.37 2.11
C GLY A 166 -16.23 -1.01 2.44
N VAL A 167 -15.04 -1.38 1.93
CA VAL A 167 -14.33 -2.59 2.40
C VAL A 167 -13.87 -2.35 3.82
N GLU A 168 -14.28 -3.23 4.75
CA GLU A 168 -14.06 -3.00 6.19
C GLU A 168 -12.63 -3.33 6.66
N ASP A 169 -11.90 -4.21 5.96
CA ASP A 169 -10.55 -4.65 6.34
C ASP A 169 -9.60 -4.65 5.14
N VAL A 170 -8.86 -3.56 4.98
CA VAL A 170 -7.86 -3.37 3.94
C VAL A 170 -6.49 -3.21 4.60
N LYS A 171 -5.55 -4.06 4.18
CA LYS A 171 -4.17 -4.04 4.65
C LYS A 171 -3.20 -3.88 3.49
N ILE A 172 -1.99 -3.45 3.81
CA ILE A 172 -0.88 -3.31 2.86
C ILE A 172 0.34 -4.02 3.44
N ILE A 173 1.01 -4.87 2.65
CA ILE A 173 2.32 -5.41 3.03
C ILE A 173 3.31 -4.25 3.06
N ASN A 174 3.77 -3.86 4.25
CA ASN A 174 4.70 -2.75 4.41
C ASN A 174 6.08 -3.12 3.84
N GLY A 175 6.55 -2.36 2.83
CA GLY A 175 7.74 -2.66 2.07
C GLY A 175 7.51 -3.59 0.86
N GLY A 176 6.26 -3.99 0.58
CA GLY A 176 5.86 -4.70 -0.64
C GLY A 176 6.55 -6.05 -0.82
N ILE A 177 6.79 -6.40 -2.10
CA ILE A 177 7.41 -7.68 -2.49
C ILE A 177 8.87 -7.77 -2.04
N ASP A 178 9.58 -6.64 -1.93
CA ASP A 178 10.97 -6.62 -1.49
C ASP A 178 11.07 -7.07 -0.02
N ALA A 179 10.24 -6.50 0.86
CA ALA A 179 10.18 -6.91 2.26
C ALA A 179 9.73 -8.37 2.42
N TRP A 180 8.82 -8.86 1.56
CA TRP A 180 8.39 -10.27 1.54
C TRP A 180 9.56 -11.21 1.23
N THR A 181 10.33 -10.91 0.18
CA THR A 181 11.46 -11.73 -0.25
C THR A 181 12.65 -11.62 0.69
N GLU A 182 12.91 -10.43 1.28
CA GLU A 182 13.94 -10.25 2.33
C GLU A 182 13.61 -11.01 3.61
N ALA A 183 12.34 -11.20 3.93
CA ALA A 183 11.90 -12.07 5.02
C ALA A 183 12.12 -13.57 4.71
N GLY A 184 12.51 -13.91 3.48
CA GLY A 184 12.85 -15.26 3.05
C GLY A 184 11.65 -16.11 2.65
N TYR A 185 10.51 -15.50 2.33
CA TYR A 185 9.31 -16.18 1.88
C TYR A 185 9.34 -16.48 0.38
N ASP A 186 8.70 -17.58 0.00
CA ASP A 186 8.61 -18.01 -1.40
C ASP A 186 7.69 -17.09 -2.21
N THR A 187 7.93 -17.04 -3.53
CA THR A 187 7.08 -16.40 -4.53
C THR A 187 6.60 -17.42 -5.56
N GLU A 188 5.55 -17.07 -6.30
CA GLU A 188 5.08 -17.85 -7.45
C GLU A 188 4.92 -16.98 -8.69
N THR A 189 4.69 -17.60 -9.85
CA THR A 189 4.57 -16.92 -11.16
C THR A 189 3.34 -17.33 -11.96
N ASP A 190 2.51 -18.22 -11.40
CA ASP A 190 1.24 -18.61 -12.02
C ASP A 190 0.22 -17.49 -11.85
N VAL A 191 -0.44 -17.05 -12.94
CA VAL A 191 -1.44 -15.99 -12.86
C VAL A 191 -2.68 -16.50 -12.13
N ASN A 192 -3.04 -15.84 -11.04
CA ASN A 192 -4.23 -16.12 -10.25
C ASN A 192 -5.37 -15.19 -10.65
N GLU A 193 -6.60 -15.69 -10.61
CA GLU A 193 -7.82 -14.93 -10.85
C GLU A 193 -8.71 -14.99 -9.60
N GLY A 194 -9.34 -13.86 -9.25
CA GLY A 194 -10.36 -13.83 -8.20
C GLY A 194 -11.63 -14.54 -8.64
N GLU A 195 -12.40 -15.07 -7.71
CA GLU A 195 -13.74 -15.61 -7.97
C GLU A 195 -14.77 -14.48 -7.83
N ALA A 196 -15.40 -14.07 -8.95
CA ALA A 196 -16.31 -12.94 -8.97
C ALA A 196 -17.47 -13.08 -7.96
N ALA A 197 -17.85 -11.98 -7.32
CA ALA A 197 -18.97 -11.89 -6.40
C ALA A 197 -20.15 -11.14 -7.03
N ASP A 198 -21.38 -11.43 -6.57
CA ASP A 198 -22.60 -10.84 -7.12
C ASP A 198 -23.11 -9.62 -6.35
N ASP A 199 -22.71 -9.44 -5.09
CA ASP A 199 -23.23 -8.41 -4.18
C ASP A 199 -22.09 -7.85 -3.32
N PHE A 200 -21.92 -6.54 -3.32
CA PHE A 200 -20.92 -5.86 -2.51
C PHE A 200 -21.25 -5.84 -1.02
N GLY A 201 -22.54 -5.84 -0.68
CA GLY A 201 -23.03 -5.94 0.69
C GLY A 201 -23.35 -4.59 1.36
N VAL A 202 -23.02 -3.44 0.74
CA VAL A 202 -23.37 -2.10 1.23
C VAL A 202 -23.54 -1.14 0.05
N GLU A 203 -24.29 -0.04 0.25
CA GLU A 203 -24.35 1.05 -0.73
C GLU A 203 -23.04 1.83 -0.74
N ALA A 204 -22.42 1.98 -1.90
CA ALA A 204 -21.16 2.69 -2.06
C ALA A 204 -21.35 4.13 -2.59
N PRO A 205 -20.50 5.10 -2.18
CA PRO A 205 -19.44 4.91 -1.19
C PRO A 205 -20.02 4.85 0.24
N ALA A 206 -19.51 3.92 1.05
CA ALA A 206 -19.92 3.81 2.45
C ALA A 206 -19.26 4.92 3.32
N HIS A 207 -18.12 5.43 2.87
CA HIS A 207 -17.34 6.46 3.55
C HIS A 207 -17.09 7.68 2.65
N PRO A 208 -18.16 8.41 2.22
CA PRO A 208 -18.00 9.59 1.38
C PRO A 208 -17.11 10.67 1.99
N GLU A 209 -17.05 10.76 3.32
CA GLU A 209 -16.25 11.71 4.08
C GLU A 209 -14.73 11.55 3.88
N TYR A 210 -14.25 10.40 3.40
CA TYR A 210 -12.81 10.21 3.15
C TYR A 210 -12.34 10.97 1.93
N ARG A 211 -13.21 11.22 0.96
CA ARG A 211 -12.91 11.96 -0.26
C ARG A 211 -13.47 13.37 -0.18
N LEU A 212 -12.62 14.37 -0.38
CA LEU A 212 -13.02 15.77 -0.44
C LEU A 212 -13.05 16.22 -1.92
N ASP A 213 -14.19 16.77 -2.33
CA ASP A 213 -14.34 17.35 -3.67
C ASP A 213 -13.72 18.75 -3.75
N ILE A 214 -13.37 19.20 -4.95
CA ILE A 214 -12.73 20.50 -5.18
C ILE A 214 -13.54 21.69 -4.67
N GLN A 215 -14.87 21.65 -4.79
CA GLN A 215 -15.75 22.73 -4.31
C GLN A 215 -15.70 22.83 -2.79
N ASP A 216 -15.76 21.69 -2.11
CA ASP A 216 -15.69 21.62 -0.65
C ASP A 216 -14.29 22.01 -0.15
N ALA A 217 -13.22 21.59 -0.85
CA ALA A 217 -11.85 22.01 -0.53
C ALA A 217 -11.69 23.53 -0.59
N LYS A 218 -12.19 24.16 -1.66
CA LYS A 218 -12.16 25.63 -1.83
C LYS A 218 -13.00 26.33 -0.76
N GLU A 219 -14.23 25.88 -0.51
CA GLU A 219 -15.11 26.48 0.50
C GLU A 219 -14.51 26.40 1.91
N LYS A 220 -13.92 25.25 2.27
CA LYS A 220 -13.26 25.04 3.55
C LYS A 220 -12.02 25.94 3.72
N LEU A 221 -11.19 26.08 2.70
CA LEU A 221 -10.05 27.01 2.71
C LEU A 221 -10.48 28.46 2.95
N GLU A 222 -11.65 28.87 2.43
CA GLU A 222 -12.15 30.25 2.56
C GLU A 222 -12.88 30.51 3.89
N SER A 223 -13.44 29.48 4.55
CA SER A 223 -14.42 29.65 5.63
C SER A 223 -14.12 28.93 6.93
N ASP A 224 -13.22 27.96 6.96
CA ASP A 224 -12.93 27.16 8.15
C ASP A 224 -11.48 27.36 8.65
N ASP A 225 -11.35 28.10 9.72
CA ASP A 225 -10.04 28.38 10.35
C ASP A 225 -9.35 27.11 10.91
N ASN A 226 -10.09 26.01 11.13
CA ASN A 226 -9.54 24.74 11.61
C ASN A 226 -9.14 23.79 10.49
N PHE A 227 -9.63 24.00 9.28
CA PHE A 227 -9.29 23.17 8.11
C PHE A 227 -7.88 23.45 7.62
N ARG A 228 -7.17 22.41 7.20
CA ARG A 228 -5.87 22.50 6.51
C ARG A 228 -5.89 21.62 5.28
N LEU A 229 -5.69 22.23 4.13
CA LEU A 229 -5.39 21.52 2.88
C LEU A 229 -3.88 21.30 2.81
N VAL A 230 -3.44 20.07 3.02
CA VAL A 230 -2.04 19.72 3.24
C VAL A 230 -1.41 19.21 1.94
N SER A 231 -0.51 19.99 1.37
CA SER A 231 0.29 19.59 0.22
C SER A 231 1.40 18.63 0.66
N ILE A 232 1.42 17.42 0.10
CA ILE A 232 2.54 16.49 0.30
C ILE A 232 3.48 16.44 -0.90
N ARG A 233 3.43 17.46 -1.74
CA ARG A 233 4.25 17.62 -2.95
C ARG A 233 5.71 17.94 -2.58
N SER A 234 6.61 17.79 -3.52
CA SER A 234 8.02 18.14 -3.34
C SER A 234 8.23 19.64 -3.09
N GLU A 235 9.40 20.00 -2.59
CA GLU A 235 9.73 21.42 -2.33
C GLU A 235 9.69 22.27 -3.60
N GLU A 236 10.17 21.74 -4.73
CA GLU A 236 10.13 22.43 -6.03
C GLU A 236 8.68 22.66 -6.51
N GLU A 237 7.80 21.67 -6.30
CA GLU A 237 6.37 21.82 -6.59
C GLU A 237 5.72 22.86 -5.65
N TRP A 238 5.99 22.76 -4.34
CA TRP A 238 5.48 23.66 -3.30
C TRP A 238 5.86 25.13 -3.56
N LEU A 239 7.11 25.36 -3.93
CA LEU A 239 7.59 26.71 -4.23
C LEU A 239 7.14 27.22 -5.62
N GLY A 240 6.48 26.41 -6.44
CA GLY A 240 6.05 26.77 -7.78
C GLY A 240 7.21 26.91 -8.78
N GLU A 241 8.33 26.26 -8.52
CA GLU A 241 9.49 26.21 -9.42
C GLU A 241 9.21 25.27 -10.59
N SER A 242 8.53 24.15 -10.33
CA SER A 242 8.05 23.14 -11.29
C SER A 242 6.63 22.71 -10.93
N SER A 243 5.86 22.24 -11.91
CA SER A 243 4.59 21.52 -11.64
C SER A 243 4.81 20.10 -11.12
N GLY A 244 6.00 19.57 -11.34
CA GLY A 244 6.34 18.17 -11.07
C GLY A 244 5.94 17.18 -12.18
N TYR A 245 5.15 17.62 -13.17
CA TYR A 245 4.58 16.74 -14.20
C TYR A 245 4.78 17.31 -15.60
N ASN A 246 5.03 16.46 -16.59
CA ASN A 246 5.25 16.86 -17.98
C ASN A 246 3.99 17.30 -18.72
N TYR A 247 2.81 17.04 -18.17
CA TYR A 247 1.50 17.39 -18.72
C TYR A 247 0.81 18.56 -17.98
N MET A 248 1.42 19.09 -16.93
CA MET A 248 0.94 20.27 -16.20
C MET A 248 1.89 21.46 -16.47
N ASP A 249 1.43 22.46 -17.17
CA ASP A 249 2.29 23.58 -17.64
C ASP A 249 2.36 24.78 -16.67
N LYS A 250 1.60 24.76 -15.58
CA LYS A 250 1.54 25.80 -14.55
C LYS A 250 1.89 25.19 -13.17
N ALA A 251 2.60 25.97 -12.34
CA ALA A 251 3.02 25.55 -11.00
C ALA A 251 2.56 26.56 -9.94
N GLY A 252 2.35 26.07 -8.74
CA GLY A 252 1.84 26.76 -7.55
C GLY A 252 1.03 25.82 -6.67
N GLU A 253 0.28 26.39 -5.74
CA GLU A 253 -0.55 25.67 -4.78
C GLU A 253 -1.91 26.38 -4.62
N PRO A 254 -3.00 25.70 -4.23
CA PRO A 254 -4.21 26.35 -3.77
C PRO A 254 -3.90 27.39 -2.68
N GLU A 255 -4.47 28.60 -2.78
CA GLU A 255 -4.23 29.63 -1.78
C GLU A 255 -4.73 29.20 -0.40
N GLY A 256 -3.88 29.32 0.60
CA GLY A 256 -4.16 28.87 1.97
C GLY A 256 -3.78 27.41 2.26
N ALA A 257 -3.30 26.68 1.27
CA ALA A 257 -2.72 25.35 1.50
C ALA A 257 -1.45 25.47 2.38
N VAL A 258 -1.17 24.42 3.13
CA VAL A 258 0.03 24.30 3.98
C VAL A 258 0.91 23.15 3.47
N TRP A 259 2.23 23.25 3.69
CA TRP A 259 3.13 22.21 3.22
C TRP A 259 3.32 21.11 4.27
N GLY A 260 2.98 19.88 3.91
CA GLY A 260 3.16 18.67 4.72
C GLY A 260 4.38 17.85 4.34
N LYS A 261 5.20 18.33 3.40
CA LYS A 261 6.41 17.63 2.95
C LYS A 261 6.08 16.21 2.41
N GLY A 262 6.99 15.26 2.59
CA GLY A 262 6.74 13.84 2.29
C GLY A 262 7.29 13.36 0.95
N SER A 263 7.41 14.23 -0.05
CA SER A 263 7.96 13.89 -1.37
C SER A 263 9.26 14.64 -1.66
N GLU A 264 10.21 13.97 -2.31
CA GLU A 264 11.41 14.59 -2.88
C GLU A 264 11.18 14.98 -4.33
N THR A 265 10.38 14.19 -5.04
CA THR A 265 9.96 14.44 -6.43
C THR A 265 8.44 14.26 -6.57
N SER A 266 7.91 14.48 -7.78
CA SER A 266 6.48 14.27 -8.07
C SER A 266 6.03 12.81 -8.08
N SER A 267 6.98 11.87 -8.05
CA SER A 267 6.70 10.43 -8.19
C SER A 267 7.11 9.59 -6.99
N ASP A 268 7.45 10.21 -5.85
CA ASP A 268 7.84 9.48 -4.64
C ASP A 268 7.17 10.04 -3.39
N VAL A 269 7.33 9.28 -2.30
CA VAL A 269 6.94 9.64 -0.93
C VAL A 269 8.09 9.36 0.05
N ASN A 270 9.34 9.54 -0.39
CA ASN A 270 10.55 9.16 0.33
C ASN A 270 10.63 9.76 1.74
N GLY A 271 10.09 10.97 1.96
CA GLY A 271 10.00 11.57 3.29
C GLY A 271 9.17 10.76 4.29
N PHE A 272 8.26 9.95 3.80
CA PHE A 272 7.39 9.07 4.58
C PHE A 272 7.89 7.62 4.69
N LEU A 273 9.04 7.31 4.09
CA LEU A 273 9.62 5.98 4.14
C LEU A 273 10.81 5.91 5.10
N ASN A 274 11.02 4.74 5.67
CA ASN A 274 12.25 4.35 6.35
C ASN A 274 13.30 3.94 5.31
N ASP A 275 14.54 3.78 5.75
CA ASP A 275 15.67 3.38 4.89
C ASP A 275 15.49 2.01 4.21
N ASP A 276 14.63 1.16 4.77
CA ASP A 276 14.25 -0.17 4.23
C ASP A 276 13.04 -0.14 3.29
N GLY A 277 12.54 1.03 2.92
CA GLY A 277 11.38 1.21 2.04
C GLY A 277 10.03 1.02 2.71
N THR A 278 9.99 0.71 4.00
CA THR A 278 8.73 0.61 4.74
C THR A 278 8.14 1.99 5.05
N VAL A 279 6.83 2.11 5.07
CA VAL A 279 6.13 3.34 5.48
C VAL A 279 6.30 3.55 6.99
N LYS A 280 6.78 4.76 7.37
CA LYS A 280 6.93 5.17 8.77
C LYS A 280 5.63 4.98 9.56
N ASP A 281 5.76 4.79 10.85
CA ASP A 281 4.64 4.86 11.79
C ASP A 281 4.22 6.31 12.08
N LEU A 282 3.17 6.49 12.90
CA LEU A 282 2.68 7.82 13.26
C LEU A 282 3.78 8.71 13.86
N ALA A 283 4.64 8.16 14.71
CA ALA A 283 5.72 8.94 15.33
C ALA A 283 6.71 9.46 14.28
N GLY A 284 7.03 8.65 13.26
CA GLY A 284 7.84 9.08 12.13
C GLY A 284 7.18 10.17 11.28
N PHE A 285 5.85 10.14 11.11
CA PHE A 285 5.10 11.22 10.47
C PHE A 285 5.09 12.50 11.31
N GLU A 286 4.88 12.41 12.63
CA GLU A 286 4.97 13.56 13.53
C GLU A 286 6.35 14.22 13.49
N GLU A 287 7.44 13.44 13.32
CA GLU A 287 8.80 13.98 13.12
C GLU A 287 8.92 14.77 11.80
N VAL A 288 8.36 14.26 10.70
CA VAL A 288 8.32 14.98 9.40
C VAL A 288 7.54 16.29 9.51
N TRP A 289 6.44 16.28 10.26
CA TRP A 289 5.52 17.41 10.39
C TRP A 289 5.83 18.37 11.55
N ALA A 290 6.88 18.12 12.32
CA ALA A 290 7.19 18.89 13.54
C ALA A 290 7.28 20.42 13.32
N ASP A 291 7.70 20.85 12.13
CA ASP A 291 7.85 22.25 11.74
C ASP A 291 6.83 22.69 10.65
N CYS A 292 5.73 21.94 10.48
CA CYS A 292 4.68 22.29 9.52
C CYS A 292 3.58 23.13 10.18
N ASP A 293 2.87 23.93 9.38
CA ASP A 293 1.84 24.88 9.85
C ASP A 293 0.47 24.20 10.11
N PHE A 294 0.47 22.99 10.66
CA PHE A 294 -0.72 22.27 11.09
C PHE A 294 -0.40 21.31 12.24
N THR A 295 -1.44 20.82 12.88
CA THR A 295 -1.39 19.78 13.92
C THR A 295 -2.44 18.73 13.66
N LEU A 296 -2.33 17.56 14.29
CA LEU A 296 -3.30 16.48 14.16
C LEU A 296 -4.68 16.79 14.79
N ASP A 297 -4.81 17.91 15.52
CA ASP A 297 -6.10 18.41 16.01
C ASP A 297 -6.89 19.19 14.93
N ASN A 298 -6.25 19.58 13.82
CA ASN A 298 -6.92 20.22 12.71
C ASN A 298 -7.76 19.21 11.91
N GLU A 299 -8.75 19.69 11.17
CA GLU A 299 -9.35 18.94 10.09
C GLU A 299 -8.38 18.96 8.91
N LEU A 300 -7.88 17.78 8.51
CA LEU A 300 -6.83 17.63 7.51
C LEU A 300 -7.37 17.02 6.23
N SER A 301 -7.06 17.64 5.09
CA SER A 301 -7.23 17.00 3.79
C SER A 301 -5.91 17.00 3.06
N PHE A 302 -5.43 15.82 2.69
CA PHE A 302 -4.16 15.66 2.00
C PHE A 302 -4.36 15.73 0.48
N TYR A 303 -3.42 16.32 -0.24
CA TYR A 303 -3.41 16.31 -1.70
C TYR A 303 -1.99 16.29 -2.27
N CYS A 304 -1.90 15.94 -3.57
CA CYS A 304 -0.67 16.05 -4.34
C CYS A 304 -0.97 16.56 -5.76
N GLY A 305 -0.41 15.98 -6.79
CA GLY A 305 -0.75 16.29 -8.18
C GLY A 305 -2.11 15.76 -8.60
N THR A 306 -2.38 14.48 -8.28
CA THR A 306 -3.53 13.70 -8.75
C THR A 306 -4.05 12.69 -7.70
N GLY A 307 -3.82 12.93 -6.41
CA GLY A 307 -4.41 12.17 -5.29
C GLY A 307 -3.62 10.95 -4.80
N TRP A 308 -2.69 10.36 -5.58
CA TRP A 308 -2.01 9.11 -5.22
C TRP A 308 -1.17 9.21 -3.94
N ARG A 309 -0.16 10.09 -3.94
CA ARG A 309 0.74 10.30 -2.79
C ARG A 309 -0.01 10.69 -1.52
N ALA A 310 -1.12 11.40 -1.67
CA ALA A 310 -1.99 11.87 -0.59
C ALA A 310 -2.64 10.75 0.22
N CYS A 311 -2.82 9.58 -0.38
CA CYS A 311 -3.39 8.42 0.30
C CYS A 311 -2.46 7.82 1.36
N VAL A 312 -1.14 8.00 1.25
CA VAL A 312 -0.18 7.47 2.23
C VAL A 312 -0.37 8.08 3.63
N PRO A 313 -0.33 9.42 3.81
CA PRO A 313 -0.59 10.01 5.12
C PRO A 313 -2.02 9.77 5.60
N PHE A 314 -3.02 9.74 4.70
CA PHE A 314 -4.39 9.38 5.08
C PHE A 314 -4.43 8.00 5.75
N LEU A 315 -3.84 6.98 5.14
CA LEU A 315 -3.85 5.61 5.67
C LEU A 315 -3.12 5.47 7.00
N VAL A 316 -2.01 6.20 7.20
CA VAL A 316 -1.28 6.19 8.48
C VAL A 316 -2.12 6.84 9.60
N LEU A 317 -2.80 7.93 9.32
CA LEU A 317 -3.70 8.54 10.31
C LEU A 317 -4.95 7.69 10.55
N TYR A 318 -5.53 7.12 9.48
CA TYR A 318 -6.66 6.21 9.56
C TYR A 318 -6.39 5.01 10.49
N GLU A 319 -5.25 4.32 10.32
CA GLU A 319 -4.90 3.17 11.17
C GLU A 319 -4.68 3.55 12.64
N ASN A 320 -4.41 4.83 12.92
CA ASN A 320 -4.24 5.36 14.27
C ASN A 320 -5.54 5.99 14.84
N GLY A 321 -6.66 5.83 14.14
CA GLY A 321 -8.00 6.18 14.62
C GLY A 321 -8.36 7.66 14.49
N TYR A 322 -7.69 8.41 13.60
CA TYR A 322 -8.09 9.77 13.28
C TYR A 322 -9.30 9.75 12.34
N ASP A 323 -10.32 10.54 12.64
CA ASP A 323 -11.56 10.67 11.88
C ASP A 323 -11.76 12.06 11.26
N ASN A 324 -10.87 12.99 11.54
CA ASN A 324 -10.84 14.36 11.01
C ASN A 324 -9.92 14.48 9.78
N ILE A 325 -9.89 13.44 8.94
CA ILE A 325 -8.97 13.30 7.80
C ILE A 325 -9.71 12.99 6.51
N SER A 326 -9.18 13.49 5.40
CA SER A 326 -9.67 13.19 4.05
C SER A 326 -8.55 13.31 3.02
N VAL A 327 -8.85 12.91 1.78
CA VAL A 327 -8.01 13.16 0.60
C VAL A 327 -8.77 14.10 -0.33
N TYR A 328 -8.16 15.22 -0.67
CA TYR A 328 -8.61 16.02 -1.82
C TYR A 328 -8.11 15.32 -3.08
N ASP A 329 -9.05 14.68 -3.76
CA ASP A 329 -8.80 13.68 -4.79
C ASP A 329 -8.14 14.26 -6.05
N GLY A 330 -8.72 15.34 -6.59
CA GLY A 330 -8.26 15.94 -7.87
C GLY A 330 -6.90 16.62 -7.82
N GLY A 331 -6.42 16.97 -6.63
CA GLY A 331 -5.12 17.56 -6.41
C GLY A 331 -4.87 18.85 -7.20
N TRP A 332 -3.59 19.11 -7.48
CA TRP A 332 -3.19 20.30 -8.25
C TRP A 332 -3.71 20.25 -9.70
N TYR A 333 -3.84 19.06 -10.29
CA TYR A 333 -4.31 18.93 -11.67
C TYR A 333 -5.74 19.44 -11.86
N GLU A 334 -6.68 19.01 -11.02
CA GLU A 334 -8.06 19.48 -11.08
C GLU A 334 -8.16 20.97 -10.73
N TRP A 335 -7.36 21.46 -9.76
CA TRP A 335 -7.34 22.89 -9.42
C TRP A 335 -6.97 23.76 -10.61
N LEU A 336 -6.02 23.29 -11.44
CA LEU A 336 -5.59 23.99 -12.66
C LEU A 336 -6.69 24.12 -13.74
N MET A 337 -7.76 23.36 -13.68
CA MET A 337 -8.86 23.45 -14.64
C MET A 337 -9.80 24.65 -14.40
N HIS A 338 -9.61 25.40 -13.30
CA HIS A 338 -10.45 26.51 -12.90
C HIS A 338 -9.67 27.83 -12.91
N ASP A 339 -9.75 28.57 -14.02
CA ASP A 339 -8.98 29.81 -14.23
C ASP A 339 -9.18 30.88 -13.14
N ASP A 340 -10.32 30.91 -12.45
CA ASP A 340 -10.68 31.87 -11.41
C ASP A 340 -10.31 31.42 -9.99
N TYR A 341 -9.74 30.21 -9.83
CA TYR A 341 -9.39 29.71 -8.50
C TYR A 341 -8.13 30.40 -7.96
N PRO A 342 -8.14 30.77 -6.66
CA PRO A 342 -7.03 31.44 -6.04
C PRO A 342 -5.85 30.49 -5.83
N VAL A 343 -4.65 31.00 -6.05
CA VAL A 343 -3.40 30.26 -5.92
C VAL A 343 -2.31 31.10 -5.28
N GLN A 344 -1.38 30.42 -4.62
CA GLN A 344 -0.13 30.97 -4.10
C GLN A 344 1.07 30.36 -4.82
N VAL A 345 2.13 31.14 -5.02
CA VAL A 345 3.40 30.72 -5.63
C VAL A 345 4.54 31.22 -4.75
N GLY A 346 5.38 30.32 -4.30
CA GLY A 346 6.43 30.58 -3.33
C GLY A 346 6.02 30.24 -1.89
N ASP A 347 6.95 30.41 -0.96
CA ASP A 347 6.70 30.17 0.47
C ASP A 347 5.69 31.19 1.03
N PRO A 348 4.53 30.77 1.55
CA PRO A 348 3.52 31.66 2.13
C PRO A 348 4.03 32.52 3.32
N ALA A 349 5.09 32.06 4.01
CA ALA A 349 5.73 32.84 5.08
C ALA A 349 6.66 33.93 4.55
N SER A 350 6.97 33.95 3.25
CA SER A 350 7.81 34.97 2.61
C SER A 350 7.02 36.17 2.13
N GLU A 351 7.60 37.38 2.24
CA GLU A 351 7.04 38.60 1.64
C GLU A 351 7.04 38.54 0.07
N ASP A 352 7.79 37.60 -0.51
CA ASP A 352 7.89 37.40 -1.96
C ASP A 352 6.86 36.38 -2.49
N CYS A 353 6.01 35.79 -1.62
CA CYS A 353 4.91 34.89 -2.06
C CYS A 353 3.93 35.67 -2.95
N VAL A 354 3.62 35.12 -4.08
CA VAL A 354 2.69 35.71 -5.07
C VAL A 354 1.31 35.08 -4.89
N HIS A 355 0.29 35.93 -4.68
CA HIS A 355 -1.12 35.52 -4.65
C HIS A 355 -1.78 35.97 -5.96
N THR A 356 -2.41 35.03 -6.66
CA THR A 356 -3.03 35.27 -7.97
C THR A 356 -4.14 34.26 -8.25
N THR A 357 -4.52 34.07 -9.51
CA THR A 357 -5.45 33.01 -9.94
C THR A 357 -4.77 32.07 -10.93
N VAL A 358 -5.33 30.87 -11.10
CA VAL A 358 -4.85 29.87 -12.06
C VAL A 358 -4.69 30.46 -13.45
N GLY A 359 -5.66 31.28 -13.91
CA GLY A 359 -5.64 31.91 -15.23
C GLY A 359 -4.45 32.86 -15.46
N GLU A 360 -3.93 33.47 -14.39
CA GLU A 360 -2.81 34.43 -14.44
C GLU A 360 -1.44 33.75 -14.20
N LEU A 361 -1.40 32.47 -13.84
CA LEU A 361 -0.13 31.76 -13.68
C LEU A 361 0.68 31.69 -14.98
N PRO A 362 2.01 31.85 -14.90
CA PRO A 362 2.88 31.68 -16.05
C PRO A 362 2.89 30.19 -16.49
N THR A 363 3.02 29.98 -17.79
CA THR A 363 3.27 28.69 -18.42
C THR A 363 4.77 28.36 -18.51
N GLY A 364 5.10 27.14 -18.95
CA GLY A 364 6.49 26.68 -19.06
C GLY A 364 7.06 26.14 -17.75
N LYS A 365 6.20 25.59 -16.90
CA LYS A 365 6.53 25.00 -15.62
C LYS A 365 6.41 23.46 -15.59
N ALA A 366 6.09 22.86 -16.73
CA ALA A 366 6.10 21.40 -16.86
C ALA A 366 7.48 20.83 -16.53
N ALA A 367 7.51 19.67 -15.88
CA ALA A 367 8.74 18.91 -15.68
C ALA A 367 9.29 18.40 -17.03
N GLU A 368 10.63 18.25 -17.12
CA GLU A 368 11.31 17.76 -18.34
C GLU A 368 11.11 16.27 -18.60
#